data_ef514c23e1fe992d906397e80365f0c9
#
_entry.id   ef514c23e1fe992d906397e80365f0c9
#
_cell.length_a   1.000
_cell.length_b   1.000
_cell.length_c   1.000
_cell.angle_alpha   90.00
_cell.angle_beta   90.00
_cell.angle_gamma   90.00
#
_symmetry.space_group_name_H-M   'P 1'
#
loop_
_entity.id
_entity.type
_entity.pdbx_description
1 polymer ?
#
loop_
_entity_poly.entity_id
_entity_poly.type
_entity_poly.pdbx_seq_one_letter_code
_entity_poly.pdbx_strand_id
1 'polypeptide(L)'
;MTMKSLFIIYDYQIFEMQRFGGISRYFCEIIKRISAKHKITVRYSINYYLTSWMLEKSLILLPRFIYKRYHSFFEKKNHEITKKLLKTGGPYLLHPTYYDPYFLDYIGENPYIITVHDMIHEKFPQYVTDANITIGHKKKVITRANRIIAISENTKKDIIEIFNINPQKIDVIYHSTSMKHFSGKHKLQIPERFLLFVGDRTPYKNFKRFMETFAQIHEQDRTLFADRKSVV
;
A
#
# COMPACT_ATOMS: atom_id res chain seq x y z
N MET A 1 23.13 22.55 15.36
CA MET A 1 22.59 21.26 15.78
C MET A 1 22.75 20.30 14.62
N THR A 2 23.71 19.39 14.67
CA THR A 2 23.85 18.31 13.69
C THR A 2 22.66 17.38 13.85
N MET A 3 21.77 17.34 12.86
CA MET A 3 20.69 16.35 12.82
C MET A 3 21.34 14.96 12.84
N LYS A 4 21.17 14.24 13.97
CA LYS A 4 21.49 12.81 14.02
C LYS A 4 20.77 12.15 12.84
N SER A 5 21.50 11.41 11.98
CA SER A 5 20.93 10.77 10.82
C SER A 5 19.77 9.86 11.27
N LEU A 6 18.55 10.20 10.89
CA LEU A 6 17.35 9.42 11.17
C LEU A 6 17.50 8.04 10.53
N PHE A 7 17.30 6.97 11.31
CA PHE A 7 17.23 5.61 10.79
C PHE A 7 15.77 5.16 10.71
N ILE A 8 15.31 4.78 9.54
CA ILE A 8 13.92 4.40 9.30
C ILE A 8 13.83 2.91 9.01
N ILE A 9 12.90 2.24 9.68
CA ILE A 9 12.58 0.83 9.44
C ILE A 9 11.22 0.75 8.72
N TYR A 10 11.20 0.00 7.62
CA TYR A 10 9.99 -0.41 6.90
C TYR A 10 9.81 -1.92 7.07
N ASP A 11 8.62 -2.35 7.48
CA ASP A 11 8.36 -3.77 7.69
C ASP A 11 7.94 -4.50 6.40
N TYR A 12 7.65 -5.79 6.51
CA TYR A 12 7.42 -6.69 5.40
C TYR A 12 5.96 -6.74 4.91
N GLN A 13 4.99 -6.26 5.70
CA GLN A 13 3.56 -6.54 5.52
C GLN A 13 3.08 -6.39 4.08
N ILE A 14 3.16 -5.18 3.51
CA ILE A 14 2.62 -4.92 2.17
C ILE A 14 3.35 -5.67 1.05
N PHE A 15 4.63 -5.98 1.26
CA PHE A 15 5.46 -6.67 0.27
C PHE A 15 5.17 -8.17 0.19
N GLU A 16 4.47 -8.73 1.17
CA GLU A 16 3.93 -10.08 1.15
C GLU A 16 2.51 -10.12 0.62
N MET A 17 1.70 -9.11 0.96
CA MET A 17 0.30 -9.04 0.56
C MET A 17 0.11 -8.74 -0.93
N GLN A 18 0.99 -7.95 -1.53
CA GLN A 18 0.83 -7.48 -2.90
C GLN A 18 2.03 -7.85 -3.78
N ARG A 19 1.77 -8.64 -4.83
CA ARG A 19 2.75 -8.80 -5.91
C ARG A 19 2.86 -7.52 -6.74
N PHE A 20 1.73 -6.94 -7.10
CA PHE A 20 1.56 -5.63 -7.73
C PHE A 20 0.48 -4.88 -6.96
N GLY A 21 0.69 -3.61 -6.68
CA GLY A 21 -0.33 -2.83 -5.99
C GLY A 21 0.09 -1.40 -5.75
N GLY A 22 -0.90 -0.52 -5.58
CA GLY A 22 -0.67 0.90 -5.33
C GLY A 22 0.11 1.16 -4.04
N ILE A 23 -0.23 0.45 -2.96
CA ILE A 23 0.40 0.64 -1.66
C ILE A 23 1.85 0.17 -1.66
N SER A 24 2.13 -1.01 -2.22
CA SER A 24 3.51 -1.49 -2.31
C SER A 24 4.38 -0.62 -3.21
N ARG A 25 3.82 -0.09 -4.32
CA ARG A 25 4.49 0.90 -5.16
C ARG A 25 4.77 2.20 -4.40
N TYR A 26 3.81 2.70 -3.64
CA TYR A 26 3.97 3.89 -2.81
C TYR A 26 5.18 3.77 -1.87
N PHE A 27 5.28 2.68 -1.11
CA PHE A 27 6.42 2.47 -0.23
C PHE A 27 7.74 2.35 -0.99
N CYS A 28 7.77 1.63 -2.10
CA CYS A 28 8.97 1.53 -2.94
C CYS A 28 9.40 2.90 -3.51
N GLU A 29 8.44 3.75 -3.93
CA GLU A 29 8.74 5.10 -4.41
C GLU A 29 9.30 6.01 -3.32
N ILE A 30 8.79 5.93 -2.09
CA ILE A 30 9.31 6.67 -0.93
C ILE A 30 10.72 6.19 -0.60
N ILE A 31 10.90 4.90 -0.40
CA ILE A 31 12.18 4.30 -0.01
C ILE A 31 13.29 4.67 -0.99
N LYS A 32 12.97 4.64 -2.28
CA LYS A 32 13.92 5.01 -3.35
C LYS A 32 14.36 6.48 -3.29
N ARG A 33 13.53 7.36 -2.75
CA ARG A 33 13.77 8.81 -2.75
C ARG A 33 14.21 9.38 -1.41
N ILE A 34 14.04 8.63 -0.35
CA ILE A 34 14.41 9.11 0.98
C ILE A 34 15.92 9.10 1.14
N SER A 35 16.49 10.23 1.57
CA SER A 35 17.93 10.35 1.81
C SER A 35 18.37 9.80 3.19
N ALA A 36 17.42 9.56 4.09
CA ALA A 36 17.71 9.00 5.41
C ALA A 36 18.16 7.53 5.32
N LYS A 37 19.01 7.10 6.25
CA LYS A 37 19.35 5.69 6.37
C LYS A 37 18.10 4.87 6.67
N HIS A 38 17.91 3.79 5.95
CA HIS A 38 16.73 2.94 6.13
C HIS A 38 17.04 1.45 5.99
N LYS A 39 16.14 0.63 6.49
CA LYS A 39 16.15 -0.83 6.34
C LYS A 39 14.74 -1.32 6.03
N ILE A 40 14.64 -2.20 5.04
CA ILE A 40 13.44 -2.96 4.75
C ILE A 40 13.62 -4.34 5.36
N THR A 41 12.66 -4.79 6.19
CA THR A 41 12.82 -6.05 6.93
C THR A 41 12.24 -7.27 6.23
N VAL A 42 12.04 -7.18 4.92
CA VAL A 42 11.57 -8.29 4.10
C VAL A 42 12.76 -9.03 3.48
N ARG A 43 12.78 -10.35 3.61
CA ARG A 43 13.79 -11.23 3.00
C ARG A 43 13.22 -12.11 1.88
N TYR A 44 11.97 -12.53 2.03
CA TYR A 44 11.28 -13.38 1.06
C TYR A 44 10.09 -12.62 0.50
N SER A 45 10.05 -12.38 -0.79
CA SER A 45 8.95 -11.65 -1.41
C SER A 45 8.83 -11.98 -2.90
N ILE A 46 7.62 -11.80 -3.40
CA ILE A 46 7.31 -11.80 -4.84
C ILE A 46 6.89 -10.42 -5.31
N ASN A 47 7.03 -9.40 -4.48
CA ASN A 47 6.63 -8.04 -4.84
C ASN A 47 7.48 -7.51 -6.00
N TYR A 48 6.80 -7.11 -7.06
CA TYR A 48 7.43 -6.68 -8.31
C TYR A 48 8.30 -5.43 -8.12
N TYR A 49 7.80 -4.41 -7.44
CA TYR A 49 8.52 -3.13 -7.32
C TYR A 49 9.77 -3.27 -6.46
N LEU A 50 9.66 -4.01 -5.37
CA LEU A 50 10.77 -4.26 -4.47
C LEU A 50 11.91 -5.01 -5.17
N THR A 51 11.56 -6.01 -5.98
CA THR A 51 12.52 -6.85 -6.69
C THR A 51 13.10 -6.17 -7.93
N SER A 52 12.24 -5.59 -8.78
CA SER A 52 12.68 -4.94 -10.02
C SER A 52 13.51 -3.69 -9.79
N TRP A 53 13.27 -2.98 -8.68
CA TRP A 53 14.05 -1.78 -8.32
C TRP A 53 15.23 -2.08 -7.40
N MET A 54 15.44 -3.34 -7.04
CA MET A 54 16.57 -3.82 -6.23
C MET A 54 16.74 -3.02 -4.92
N LEU A 55 15.63 -2.72 -4.25
CA LEU A 55 15.61 -1.87 -3.05
C LEU A 55 16.11 -2.57 -1.80
N GLU A 56 16.15 -3.91 -1.79
CA GLU A 56 16.65 -4.70 -0.68
C GLU A 56 17.65 -5.76 -1.20
N LYS A 57 18.92 -5.58 -0.82
CA LYS A 57 20.02 -6.45 -1.28
C LYS A 57 19.95 -7.88 -0.73
N SER A 58 19.37 -8.06 0.45
CA SER A 58 19.24 -9.38 1.08
C SER A 58 17.99 -10.14 0.63
N LEU A 59 17.22 -9.59 -0.32
CA LEU A 59 16.01 -10.19 -0.83
C LEU A 59 16.27 -11.48 -1.59
N ILE A 60 15.56 -12.54 -1.22
CA ILE A 60 15.56 -13.81 -1.93
C ILE A 60 14.32 -13.87 -2.82
N LEU A 61 14.56 -13.84 -4.12
CA LEU A 61 13.53 -14.07 -5.14
C LEU A 61 13.20 -15.55 -5.21
N LEU A 62 11.93 -15.86 -5.02
CA LEU A 62 11.44 -17.22 -5.14
C LEU A 62 10.49 -17.35 -6.33
N PRO A 63 10.49 -18.48 -7.03
CA PRO A 63 9.44 -18.80 -7.98
C PRO A 63 8.06 -18.71 -7.29
N ARG A 64 7.07 -18.15 -8.02
CA ARG A 64 5.73 -17.88 -7.46
C ARG A 64 5.08 -19.12 -6.85
N PHE A 65 5.27 -20.29 -7.49
CA PHE A 65 4.67 -21.54 -7.00
C PHE A 65 5.30 -22.00 -5.67
N ILE A 66 6.62 -21.84 -5.48
CA ILE A 66 7.32 -22.13 -4.23
C ILE A 66 6.84 -21.18 -3.14
N TYR A 67 6.80 -19.87 -3.44
CA TYR A 67 6.34 -18.88 -2.47
C TYR A 67 4.91 -19.17 -2.00
N LYS A 68 3.98 -19.45 -2.93
CA LYS A 68 2.60 -19.79 -2.58
C LYS A 68 2.50 -21.07 -1.73
N ARG A 69 3.29 -22.09 -2.08
CA ARG A 69 3.28 -23.40 -1.39
C ARG A 69 3.75 -23.28 0.07
N TYR A 70 4.70 -22.39 0.34
CA TYR A 70 5.33 -22.22 1.64
C TYR A 70 5.15 -20.81 2.22
N HIS A 71 4.03 -20.16 1.87
CA HIS A 71 3.78 -18.76 2.25
C HIS A 71 3.94 -18.53 3.75
N SER A 72 3.26 -19.31 4.59
CA SER A 72 3.31 -19.16 6.06
C SER A 72 4.72 -19.32 6.64
N PHE A 73 5.56 -20.15 6.02
CA PHE A 73 6.96 -20.27 6.43
C PHE A 73 7.74 -18.98 6.14
N PHE A 74 7.57 -18.41 4.95
CA PHE A 74 8.26 -17.19 4.55
C PHE A 74 7.78 -15.97 5.33
N GLU A 75 6.48 -15.86 5.55
CA GLU A 75 5.87 -14.87 6.43
C GLU A 75 6.46 -14.92 7.84
N LYS A 76 6.48 -16.10 8.46
CA LYS A 76 7.09 -16.31 9.78
C LYS A 76 8.57 -15.90 9.81
N LYS A 77 9.33 -16.17 8.74
CA LYS A 77 10.75 -15.76 8.64
C LYS A 77 10.89 -14.25 8.54
N ASN A 78 10.07 -13.58 7.73
CA ASN A 78 10.06 -12.12 7.63
C ASN A 78 9.65 -11.47 8.97
N HIS A 79 8.64 -12.03 9.64
CA HIS A 79 8.21 -11.61 10.97
C HIS A 79 9.35 -11.68 11.99
N GLU A 80 10.06 -12.80 12.07
CA GLU A 80 11.17 -12.99 13.01
C GLU A 80 12.34 -12.02 12.73
N ILE A 81 12.63 -11.72 11.46
CA ILE A 81 13.65 -10.73 11.09
C ILE A 81 13.25 -9.34 11.60
N THR A 82 11.99 -8.94 11.35
CA THR A 82 11.45 -7.66 11.81
C THR A 82 11.49 -7.57 13.34
N LYS A 83 10.95 -8.55 14.01
CA LYS A 83 10.94 -8.67 15.49
C LYS A 83 12.34 -8.54 16.09
N LYS A 84 13.30 -9.25 15.50
CA LYS A 84 14.70 -9.17 15.96
C LYS A 84 15.26 -7.75 15.80
N LEU A 85 15.02 -7.10 14.65
CA LEU A 85 15.50 -5.75 14.41
C LEU A 85 14.84 -4.72 15.34
N LEU A 86 13.54 -4.81 15.57
CA LEU A 86 12.83 -3.90 16.47
C LEU A 86 13.30 -4.01 17.92
N LYS A 87 13.77 -5.20 18.35
CA LYS A 87 14.28 -5.45 19.70
C LYS A 87 15.75 -5.10 19.90
N THR A 88 16.55 -4.98 18.84
CA THR A 88 18.02 -4.85 18.96
C THR A 88 18.48 -3.49 19.47
N GLY A 89 17.58 -2.56 19.71
CA GLY A 89 17.89 -1.29 20.39
C GLY A 89 18.58 -0.27 19.47
N GLY A 90 18.48 0.95 19.87
CA GLY A 90 18.92 2.13 19.15
C GLY A 90 17.73 2.96 18.70
N PRO A 91 17.90 4.26 18.56
CA PRO A 91 16.82 5.13 18.11
C PRO A 91 16.52 4.91 16.62
N TYR A 92 15.29 4.54 16.31
CA TYR A 92 14.77 4.45 14.95
C TYR A 92 13.35 5.01 14.88
N LEU A 93 12.90 5.30 13.67
CA LEU A 93 11.52 5.57 13.35
C LEU A 93 10.98 4.33 12.60
N LEU A 94 9.91 3.72 13.10
CA LEU A 94 9.22 2.68 12.34
C LEU A 94 8.16 3.30 11.44
N HIS A 95 8.10 2.86 10.19
CA HIS A 95 7.00 3.15 9.28
C HIS A 95 6.42 1.81 8.80
N PRO A 96 5.46 1.22 9.56
CA PRO A 96 4.85 -0.04 9.17
C PRO A 96 4.13 0.13 7.83
N THR A 97 4.26 -0.88 6.99
CA THR A 97 3.80 -0.79 5.61
C THR A 97 2.33 -1.20 5.43
N TYR A 98 1.72 -1.74 6.50
CA TYR A 98 0.28 -2.02 6.57
C TYR A 98 -0.21 -1.99 8.03
N TYR A 99 -1.40 -2.52 8.33
CA TYR A 99 -2.11 -2.26 9.57
C TYR A 99 -2.05 -3.38 10.62
N ASP A 100 -1.34 -4.51 10.38
CA ASP A 100 -1.18 -5.52 11.41
C ASP A 100 -0.40 -4.94 12.61
N PRO A 101 -0.96 -4.96 13.83
CA PRO A 101 -0.38 -4.32 14.99
C PRO A 101 0.75 -5.11 15.67
N TYR A 102 1.22 -6.22 15.11
CA TYR A 102 2.20 -7.12 15.73
C TYR A 102 3.44 -6.39 16.27
N PHE A 103 3.87 -5.35 15.58
CA PHE A 103 5.08 -4.60 15.94
C PHE A 103 4.95 -3.83 17.27
N LEU A 104 3.73 -3.54 17.72
CA LEU A 104 3.48 -2.82 18.98
C LEU A 104 4.01 -3.56 20.21
N ASP A 105 4.17 -4.87 20.13
CA ASP A 105 4.73 -5.70 21.20
C ASP A 105 6.26 -5.69 21.23
N TYR A 106 6.91 -5.09 20.20
CA TYR A 106 8.36 -5.14 20.03
C TYR A 106 9.04 -3.79 19.88
N ILE A 107 8.27 -2.74 19.56
CA ILE A 107 8.81 -1.41 19.23
C ILE A 107 9.41 -0.67 20.42
N GLY A 108 9.02 -1.03 21.67
CA GLY A 108 9.45 -0.32 22.87
C GLY A 108 9.03 1.16 22.85
N GLU A 109 9.97 2.04 23.21
CA GLU A 109 9.76 3.50 23.23
C GLU A 109 10.03 4.18 21.88
N ASN A 110 10.41 3.41 20.85
CA ASN A 110 10.68 4.02 19.55
C ASN A 110 9.40 4.55 18.91
N PRO A 111 9.45 5.72 18.26
CA PRO A 111 8.30 6.30 17.59
C PRO A 111 7.96 5.54 16.30
N TYR A 112 6.68 5.63 15.92
CA TYR A 112 6.24 5.19 14.60
C TYR A 112 5.25 6.15 13.95
N ILE A 113 5.27 6.16 12.62
CA ILE A 113 4.30 6.86 11.79
C ILE A 113 3.53 5.84 10.96
N ILE A 114 2.27 6.14 10.65
CA ILE A 114 1.45 5.25 9.80
C ILE A 114 0.85 6.03 8.63
N THR A 115 0.88 5.45 7.44
CA THR A 115 0.17 6.00 6.28
C THR A 115 -1.19 5.34 6.15
N VAL A 116 -2.25 6.16 6.09
CA VAL A 116 -3.62 5.72 5.87
C VAL A 116 -4.01 6.04 4.43
N HIS A 117 -4.20 4.98 3.64
CA HIS A 117 -4.51 5.09 2.21
C HIS A 117 -5.99 5.34 1.93
N ASP A 118 -6.86 4.75 2.74
CA ASP A 118 -8.32 4.90 2.63
C ASP A 118 -9.01 4.45 3.92
N MET A 119 -10.32 4.63 3.98
CA MET A 119 -11.20 4.13 5.04
C MET A 119 -12.31 3.25 4.45
N ILE A 120 -11.97 2.45 3.44
CA ILE A 120 -12.94 1.60 2.72
C ILE A 120 -13.49 0.50 3.63
N HIS A 121 -12.66 -0.13 4.46
CA HIS A 121 -13.07 -1.16 5.40
C HIS A 121 -14.10 -0.66 6.38
N GLU A 122 -13.94 0.57 6.86
CA GLU A 122 -14.82 1.22 7.82
C GLU A 122 -16.13 1.71 7.19
N LYS A 123 -16.06 2.26 5.98
CA LYS A 123 -17.21 2.86 5.29
C LYS A 123 -18.05 1.85 4.51
N PHE A 124 -17.43 0.77 4.04
CA PHE A 124 -18.04 -0.22 3.16
C PHE A 124 -17.69 -1.67 3.56
N PRO A 125 -17.87 -2.04 4.84
CA PRO A 125 -17.45 -3.35 5.35
C PRO A 125 -18.09 -4.53 4.61
N GLN A 126 -19.30 -4.32 4.06
CA GLN A 126 -20.03 -5.35 3.30
C GLN A 126 -19.36 -5.76 1.98
N TYR A 127 -18.41 -4.97 1.48
CA TYR A 127 -17.71 -5.24 0.21
C TYR A 127 -16.28 -5.77 0.42
N VAL A 128 -15.84 -5.92 1.66
CA VAL A 128 -14.44 -6.28 1.96
C VAL A 128 -14.42 -7.51 2.86
N THR A 129 -13.65 -8.51 2.44
CA THR A 129 -13.41 -9.70 3.27
C THR A 129 -12.61 -9.30 4.52
N ASP A 130 -12.93 -9.91 5.65
CA ASP A 130 -12.25 -9.69 6.94
C ASP A 130 -12.21 -8.22 7.40
N ALA A 131 -13.22 -7.42 6.99
CA ALA A 131 -13.30 -6.00 7.33
C ALA A 131 -13.14 -5.75 8.83
N ASN A 132 -13.83 -6.50 9.70
CA ASN A 132 -13.80 -6.29 11.15
C ASN A 132 -12.39 -6.46 11.75
N ILE A 133 -11.61 -7.44 11.27
CA ILE A 133 -10.23 -7.66 11.70
C ILE A 133 -9.37 -6.46 11.29
N THR A 134 -9.45 -6.08 10.02
CA THR A 134 -8.70 -4.94 9.50
C THR A 134 -9.07 -3.63 10.18
N ILE A 135 -10.36 -3.37 10.44
CA ILE A 135 -10.84 -2.20 11.19
C ILE A 135 -10.24 -2.16 12.60
N GLY A 136 -10.28 -3.30 13.31
CA GLY A 136 -9.71 -3.42 14.66
C GLY A 136 -8.20 -3.15 14.68
N HIS A 137 -7.47 -3.75 13.76
CA HIS A 137 -6.03 -3.55 13.59
C HIS A 137 -5.71 -2.08 13.26
N LYS A 138 -6.39 -1.52 12.28
CA LYS A 138 -6.22 -0.14 11.82
C LYS A 138 -6.50 0.86 12.94
N LYS A 139 -7.61 0.69 13.67
CA LYS A 139 -7.92 1.50 14.85
C LYS A 139 -6.79 1.45 15.88
N LYS A 140 -6.30 0.25 16.21
CA LYS A 140 -5.24 0.04 17.21
C LYS A 140 -3.95 0.77 16.81
N VAL A 141 -3.49 0.64 15.55
CA VAL A 141 -2.25 1.28 15.11
C VAL A 141 -2.40 2.80 14.92
N ILE A 142 -3.54 3.27 14.41
CA ILE A 142 -3.77 4.72 14.21
C ILE A 142 -3.84 5.45 15.54
N THR A 143 -4.57 4.91 16.53
CA THR A 143 -4.73 5.55 17.83
C THR A 143 -3.39 5.73 18.56
N ARG A 144 -2.49 4.77 18.44
CA ARG A 144 -1.18 4.77 19.14
C ARG A 144 -0.06 5.43 18.34
N ALA A 145 -0.27 5.76 17.06
CA ALA A 145 0.76 6.38 16.23
C ALA A 145 1.21 7.74 16.78
N ASN A 146 2.50 8.05 16.64
CA ASN A 146 3.05 9.37 16.96
C ASN A 146 2.58 10.40 15.92
N ARG A 147 2.59 10.04 14.64
CA ARG A 147 2.06 10.86 13.54
C ARG A 147 1.35 9.95 12.52
N ILE A 148 0.38 10.50 11.83
CA ILE A 148 -0.43 9.83 10.82
C ILE A 148 -0.30 10.60 9.52
N ILE A 149 0.02 9.90 8.44
CA ILE A 149 -0.01 10.45 7.09
C ILE A 149 -1.34 10.04 6.47
N ALA A 150 -2.21 11.00 6.15
CA ALA A 150 -3.39 10.80 5.34
C ALA A 150 -3.08 11.18 3.89
N ILE A 151 -3.51 10.37 2.93
CA ILE A 151 -3.21 10.64 1.50
C ILE A 151 -4.08 11.74 0.88
N SER A 152 -5.10 12.20 1.58
CA SER A 152 -5.99 13.28 1.16
C SER A 152 -6.71 13.92 2.35
N GLU A 153 -7.27 15.11 2.14
CA GLU A 153 -8.11 15.77 3.14
C GLU A 153 -9.34 14.93 3.49
N ASN A 154 -9.92 14.24 2.51
CA ASN A 154 -11.04 13.34 2.76
C ASN A 154 -10.65 12.18 3.67
N THR A 155 -9.48 11.56 3.44
CA THR A 155 -8.96 10.50 4.33
C THR A 155 -8.72 11.02 5.74
N LYS A 156 -8.17 12.24 5.88
CA LYS A 156 -8.00 12.89 7.19
C LYS A 156 -9.33 13.09 7.90
N LYS A 157 -10.34 13.62 7.19
CA LYS A 157 -11.69 13.80 7.72
C LYS A 157 -12.28 12.47 8.20
N ASP A 158 -12.22 11.43 7.38
CA ASP A 158 -12.72 10.10 7.72
C ASP A 158 -12.03 9.51 8.97
N ILE A 159 -10.71 9.68 9.10
CA ILE A 159 -9.96 9.23 10.29
C ILE A 159 -10.44 9.92 11.56
N ILE A 160 -10.64 11.24 11.48
CA ILE A 160 -11.14 12.05 12.63
C ILE A 160 -12.54 11.60 13.02
N GLU A 161 -13.44 11.50 12.04
CA GLU A 161 -14.86 11.18 12.29
C GLU A 161 -15.04 9.75 12.80
N ILE A 162 -14.32 8.77 12.22
CA ILE A 162 -14.55 7.36 12.53
C ILE A 162 -13.79 6.91 13.79
N PHE A 163 -12.57 7.39 13.98
CA PHE A 163 -11.71 6.95 15.07
C PHE A 163 -11.48 7.99 16.18
N ASN A 164 -12.08 9.18 16.06
CA ASN A 164 -11.95 10.30 17.00
C ASN A 164 -10.47 10.66 17.29
N ILE A 165 -9.66 10.79 16.23
CA ILE A 165 -8.24 11.11 16.33
C ILE A 165 -8.03 12.61 16.36
N ASN A 166 -7.12 13.08 17.23
CA ASN A 166 -6.74 14.49 17.28
C ASN A 166 -6.18 14.93 15.90
N PRO A 167 -6.79 15.95 15.26
CA PRO A 167 -6.37 16.46 13.94
C PRO A 167 -4.91 16.87 13.85
N GLN A 168 -4.32 17.33 14.98
CA GLN A 168 -2.91 17.72 15.04
C GLN A 168 -1.93 16.56 14.87
N LYS A 169 -2.37 15.32 15.04
CA LYS A 169 -1.58 14.11 14.75
C LYS A 169 -1.53 13.76 13.27
N ILE A 170 -2.37 14.39 12.42
CA ILE A 170 -2.60 13.97 11.05
C ILE A 170 -2.04 14.99 10.07
N ASP A 171 -1.05 14.58 9.29
CA ASP A 171 -0.51 15.34 8.16
C ASP A 171 -1.13 14.83 6.86
N VAL A 172 -1.56 15.74 5.99
CA VAL A 172 -2.03 15.38 4.65
C VAL A 172 -0.86 15.47 3.68
N ILE A 173 -0.51 14.33 3.10
CA ILE A 173 0.54 14.22 2.09
C ILE A 173 -0.03 13.50 0.87
N TYR A 174 -0.32 14.25 -0.19
CA TYR A 174 -0.87 13.70 -1.42
C TYR A 174 0.10 12.79 -2.15
N HIS A 175 -0.45 11.77 -2.81
CA HIS A 175 0.33 10.96 -3.72
C HIS A 175 0.72 11.78 -4.94
N SER A 176 1.96 11.59 -5.39
CA SER A 176 2.44 12.09 -6.67
C SER A 176 2.54 10.95 -7.69
N THR A 177 2.68 11.31 -8.96
CA THR A 177 2.94 10.35 -10.02
C THR A 177 4.43 10.29 -10.36
N SER A 178 4.95 9.08 -10.55
CA SER A 178 6.28 8.85 -11.12
C SER A 178 6.23 8.47 -12.61
N MET A 179 5.03 8.49 -13.20
CA MET A 179 4.87 8.22 -14.64
C MET A 179 5.43 9.40 -15.43
N LYS A 180 6.34 9.08 -16.36
CA LYS A 180 6.85 10.04 -17.33
C LYS A 180 5.99 10.01 -18.58
N HIS A 181 5.91 11.13 -19.28
CA HIS A 181 5.28 11.16 -20.61
C HIS A 181 5.99 10.13 -21.51
N PHE A 182 5.21 9.22 -22.09
CA PHE A 182 5.75 8.24 -23.03
C PHE A 182 5.77 8.85 -24.42
N SER A 183 6.97 9.17 -24.90
CA SER A 183 7.20 9.70 -26.26
C SER A 183 7.42 8.62 -27.32
N GLY A 184 7.16 7.37 -26.97
CA GLY A 184 7.37 6.22 -27.87
C GLY A 184 6.39 6.16 -29.03
N LYS A 185 6.89 5.77 -30.21
CA LYS A 185 6.12 5.63 -31.45
C LYS A 185 5.24 4.36 -31.53
N HIS A 186 4.94 3.70 -30.41
CA HIS A 186 4.02 2.56 -30.45
C HIS A 186 2.61 3.06 -30.74
N LYS A 187 2.18 2.95 -31.97
CA LYS A 187 0.78 3.14 -32.37
C LYS A 187 -0.01 1.96 -31.80
N LEU A 188 -0.59 2.15 -30.61
CA LEU A 188 -1.62 1.26 -30.15
C LEU A 188 -2.82 1.43 -31.09
N GLN A 189 -3.32 0.33 -31.65
CA GLN A 189 -4.58 0.34 -32.37
C GLN A 189 -5.69 0.39 -31.33
N ILE A 190 -6.06 1.61 -30.94
CA ILE A 190 -7.17 1.86 -30.03
C ILE A 190 -8.28 2.57 -30.82
N PRO A 191 -9.57 2.28 -30.51
CA PRO A 191 -10.67 3.03 -31.07
C PRO A 191 -10.52 4.53 -30.78
N GLU A 192 -11.01 5.38 -31.69
CA GLU A 192 -10.96 6.82 -31.53
C GLU A 192 -11.75 7.28 -30.26
N ARG A 193 -12.87 6.62 -30.00
CA ARG A 193 -13.72 6.88 -28.84
C ARG A 193 -13.81 5.63 -27.99
N PHE A 194 -13.29 5.72 -26.76
CA PHE A 194 -13.36 4.59 -25.84
C PHE A 194 -13.38 5.03 -24.37
N LEU A 195 -13.94 4.18 -23.53
CA LEU A 195 -13.88 4.30 -22.07
C LEU A 195 -12.88 3.26 -21.54
N LEU A 196 -11.92 3.72 -20.74
CA LEU A 196 -10.92 2.84 -20.14
C LEU A 196 -11.20 2.66 -18.64
N PHE A 197 -11.52 1.43 -18.23
CA PHE A 197 -11.59 1.06 -16.82
C PHE A 197 -10.25 0.49 -16.35
N VAL A 198 -9.61 1.14 -15.37
CA VAL A 198 -8.35 0.68 -14.77
C VAL A 198 -8.57 0.25 -13.32
N GLY A 199 -8.37 -1.02 -13.02
CA GLY A 199 -8.53 -1.58 -11.67
C GLY A 199 -9.02 -3.02 -11.67
N ASP A 200 -9.13 -3.59 -10.48
CA ASP A 200 -9.81 -4.86 -10.27
C ASP A 200 -11.33 -4.69 -10.31
N ARG A 201 -12.06 -5.82 -10.27
CA ARG A 201 -13.53 -5.83 -10.33
C ARG A 201 -14.18 -6.02 -8.97
N THR A 202 -13.51 -5.64 -7.90
CA THR A 202 -14.10 -5.71 -6.57
C THR A 202 -15.38 -4.88 -6.50
N PRO A 203 -16.39 -5.30 -5.73
CA PRO A 203 -17.69 -4.64 -5.68
C PRO A 203 -17.63 -3.15 -5.40
N TYR A 204 -16.77 -2.70 -4.50
CA TYR A 204 -16.62 -1.28 -4.17
C TYR A 204 -16.05 -0.42 -5.32
N LYS A 205 -15.40 -1.03 -6.35
CA LYS A 205 -14.96 -0.34 -7.57
C LYS A 205 -16.09 -0.10 -8.58
N ASN A 206 -17.26 -0.67 -8.30
CA ASN A 206 -18.50 -0.46 -9.07
C ASN A 206 -18.40 -0.80 -10.57
N PHE A 207 -17.56 -1.80 -10.91
CA PHE A 207 -17.36 -2.22 -12.30
C PHE A 207 -18.64 -2.72 -12.96
N LYS A 208 -19.54 -3.38 -12.19
CA LYS A 208 -20.82 -3.87 -12.70
C LYS A 208 -21.66 -2.71 -13.24
N ARG A 209 -21.85 -1.64 -12.45
CA ARG A 209 -22.61 -0.46 -12.89
C ARG A 209 -21.96 0.27 -14.07
N PHE A 210 -20.62 0.33 -14.09
CA PHE A 210 -19.90 0.86 -15.24
C PHE A 210 -20.28 0.09 -16.52
N MET A 211 -20.30 -1.25 -16.49
CA MET A 211 -20.66 -2.07 -17.65
C MET A 211 -22.14 -1.92 -18.04
N GLU A 212 -23.05 -1.87 -17.06
CA GLU A 212 -24.49 -1.66 -17.31
C GLU A 212 -24.72 -0.30 -17.97
N THR A 213 -24.11 0.76 -17.47
CA THR A 213 -24.21 2.10 -18.07
C THR A 213 -23.58 2.14 -19.46
N PHE A 214 -22.43 1.50 -19.64
CA PHE A 214 -21.78 1.42 -20.94
C PHE A 214 -22.68 0.72 -21.96
N ALA A 215 -23.34 -0.39 -21.61
CA ALA A 215 -24.25 -1.11 -22.50
C ALA A 215 -25.38 -0.20 -23.01
N GLN A 216 -26.01 0.58 -22.11
CA GLN A 216 -27.06 1.53 -22.47
C GLN A 216 -26.58 2.63 -23.43
N ILE A 217 -25.37 3.17 -23.18
CA ILE A 217 -24.79 4.18 -24.06
C ILE A 217 -24.42 3.57 -25.42
N HIS A 218 -23.85 2.36 -25.43
CA HIS A 218 -23.43 1.68 -26.66
C HIS A 218 -24.60 1.27 -27.55
N GLU A 219 -25.80 1.06 -27.01
CA GLU A 219 -27.02 0.87 -27.81
C GLU A 219 -27.36 2.11 -28.63
N GLN A 220 -27.08 3.31 -28.09
CA GLN A 220 -27.35 4.60 -28.74
C GLN A 220 -26.17 5.05 -29.62
N ASP A 221 -24.95 4.69 -29.27
CA ASP A 221 -23.72 5.07 -29.98
C ASP A 221 -22.77 3.89 -30.14
N ARG A 222 -22.89 3.20 -31.27
CA ARG A 222 -22.07 2.02 -31.62
C ARG A 222 -20.59 2.34 -31.88
N THR A 223 -20.23 3.61 -31.97
CA THR A 223 -18.83 4.03 -32.16
C THR A 223 -18.03 4.09 -30.88
N LEU A 224 -18.71 4.06 -29.71
CA LEU A 224 -18.07 4.06 -28.40
C LEU A 224 -17.68 2.63 -27.99
N PHE A 225 -16.41 2.43 -27.68
CA PHE A 225 -15.89 1.15 -27.18
C PHE A 225 -15.54 1.23 -25.71
N ALA A 226 -15.58 0.10 -25.02
CA ALA A 226 -15.06 0.00 -23.67
C ALA A 226 -13.88 -0.99 -23.65
N ASP A 227 -12.78 -0.55 -23.07
CA ASP A 227 -11.63 -1.41 -22.77
C ASP A 227 -11.37 -1.43 -21.27
N ARG A 228 -10.75 -2.50 -20.84
CA ARG A 228 -10.34 -2.67 -19.45
C ARG A 228 -8.87 -3.01 -19.37
N LYS A 229 -8.19 -2.39 -18.44
CA LYS A 229 -6.87 -2.82 -18.01
C LYS A 229 -6.96 -3.38 -16.60
N SER A 230 -6.80 -4.68 -16.42
CA SER A 230 -6.55 -5.24 -15.11
C SER A 230 -5.10 -4.95 -14.74
N VAL A 231 -4.88 -4.40 -13.56
CA VAL A 231 -3.55 -4.38 -12.95
C VAL A 231 -3.27 -5.81 -12.49
N VAL A 232 -2.48 -6.52 -13.28
CA VAL A 232 -2.03 -7.89 -12.96
C VAL A 232 -0.74 -7.83 -12.17
#